data_8597765ae38bc8acb734d73cc5005156
#
_entry.id   8597765ae38bc8acb734d73cc5005156
#
_cell.length_a   1.000
_cell.length_b   1.000
_cell.length_c   1.000
_cell.angle_alpha   90.00
_cell.angle_beta   90.00
_cell.angle_gamma   90.00
#
_symmetry.space_group_name_H-M   'P 1'
#
loop_
_entity.id
_entity.type
_entity.pdbx_description
1 polymer ?
#
loop_
_entity_poly.entity_id
_entity_poly.type
_entity_poly.pdbx_seq_one_letter_code
_entity_poly.pdbx_strand_id
1 'polypeptide(L)'
;MSEYRVEIRDAVLSYLKVEFSEFDIQEEQEKDSYCFRLTKQSDSHFIRVMYSATQGNEASEIGPQLEQYAVASTMRGLGEFPVVVTEQGCIFGSP
;
A
#
# COMPACT_ATOMS: atom_id res chain seq x y z
N MET A 1 5.99 11.36 16.23
CA MET A 1 5.21 10.13 16.30
C MET A 1 4.35 9.97 15.06
N SER A 2 4.41 8.81 14.44
CA SER A 2 3.62 8.54 13.24
C SER A 2 2.20 8.15 13.64
N GLU A 3 1.23 8.62 12.88
CA GLU A 3 -0.15 8.32 13.18
C GLU A 3 -0.98 8.26 11.90
N TYR A 4 -2.16 7.72 12.02
CA TYR A 4 -3.10 7.57 10.93
C TYR A 4 -3.54 8.94 10.43
N ARG A 5 -3.46 9.13 9.12
CA ARG A 5 -3.95 10.34 8.46
C ARG A 5 -4.86 9.94 7.30
N VAL A 6 -6.10 10.41 7.34
CA VAL A 6 -7.10 10.06 6.34
C VAL A 6 -6.66 10.43 4.93
N GLU A 7 -6.03 11.60 4.79
CA GLU A 7 -5.59 12.04 3.45
C GLU A 7 -4.53 11.14 2.87
N ILE A 8 -3.67 10.56 3.71
CA ILE A 8 -2.65 9.61 3.26
C ILE A 8 -3.31 8.28 2.90
N ARG A 9 -4.23 7.80 3.74
CA ARG A 9 -4.99 6.59 3.45
C ARG A 9 -5.69 6.71 2.11
N ASP A 10 -6.34 7.85 1.88
CA ASP A 10 -7.06 8.08 0.63
C ASP A 10 -6.12 8.10 -0.57
N ALA A 11 -4.92 8.64 -0.40
CA ALA A 11 -3.93 8.67 -1.47
C ALA A 11 -3.43 7.28 -1.83
N VAL A 12 -3.18 6.44 -0.81
CA VAL A 12 -2.79 5.05 -1.04
C VAL A 12 -3.91 4.30 -1.75
N LEU A 13 -5.13 4.46 -1.26
CA LEU A 13 -6.29 3.80 -1.86
C LEU A 13 -6.51 4.24 -3.31
N SER A 14 -6.34 5.52 -3.61
CA SER A 14 -6.47 6.04 -4.97
C SER A 14 -5.45 5.40 -5.90
N TYR A 15 -4.21 5.27 -5.44
CA TYR A 15 -3.17 4.59 -6.21
C TYR A 15 -3.58 3.16 -6.51
N LEU A 16 -4.04 2.45 -5.49
CA LEU A 16 -4.44 1.04 -5.66
C LEU A 16 -5.63 0.90 -6.59
N LYS A 17 -6.60 1.81 -6.53
CA LYS A 17 -7.78 1.77 -7.40
C LYS A 17 -7.41 1.96 -8.87
N VAL A 18 -6.38 2.73 -9.14
CA VAL A 18 -5.92 2.92 -10.52
C VAL A 18 -5.18 1.68 -11.00
N GLU A 19 -4.26 1.17 -10.18
CA GLU A 19 -3.41 0.04 -10.57
C GLU A 19 -4.12 -1.30 -10.53
N PHE A 20 -5.11 -1.43 -9.66
CA PHE A 20 -5.85 -2.67 -9.46
C PHE A 20 -7.35 -2.40 -9.58
N SER A 21 -7.75 -1.76 -10.69
CA SER A 21 -9.12 -1.26 -10.86
C SER A 21 -10.17 -2.37 -10.86
N GLU A 22 -9.79 -3.61 -11.17
CA GLU A 22 -10.71 -4.73 -11.22
C GLU A 22 -10.81 -5.50 -9.91
N PHE A 23 -10.02 -5.10 -8.91
CA PHE A 23 -9.97 -5.79 -7.63
C PHE A 23 -10.91 -5.13 -6.62
N ASP A 24 -11.47 -5.94 -5.74
CA ASP A 24 -12.10 -5.43 -4.52
C ASP A 24 -11.00 -5.06 -3.54
N ILE A 25 -11.09 -3.86 -2.98
CA ILE A 25 -10.07 -3.35 -2.08
C ILE A 25 -10.72 -3.08 -0.73
N GLN A 26 -10.20 -3.72 0.31
CA GLN A 26 -10.67 -3.55 1.67
C GLN A 26 -9.54 -3.05 2.55
N GLU A 27 -9.85 -2.04 3.35
CA GLU A 27 -8.91 -1.53 4.32
C GLU A 27 -8.97 -2.40 5.57
N GLU A 28 -7.81 -2.75 6.11
CA GLU A 28 -7.71 -3.47 7.38
C GLU A 28 -7.03 -2.58 8.40
N GLN A 29 -7.59 -2.52 9.61
CA GLN A 29 -7.07 -1.65 10.66
C GLN A 29 -5.82 -2.23 11.27
N GLU A 30 -4.78 -1.42 11.34
CA GLU A 30 -3.52 -1.77 11.99
C GLU A 30 -3.05 -0.57 12.80
N LYS A 31 -2.18 -0.82 13.75
CA LYS A 31 -1.74 0.23 14.67
C LYS A 31 -0.69 1.17 14.08
N ASP A 32 0.07 0.69 13.13
CA ASP A 32 1.26 1.39 12.66
C ASP A 32 1.34 1.52 11.15
N SER A 33 0.26 1.19 10.46
CA SER A 33 0.34 1.14 9.00
C SER A 33 -1.05 1.26 8.37
N TYR A 34 -1.04 1.61 7.09
CA TYR A 34 -2.23 1.57 6.24
C TYR A 34 -2.20 0.25 5.51
N CYS A 35 -3.17 -0.62 5.78
CA CYS A 35 -3.20 -1.97 5.23
C CYS A 35 -4.41 -2.15 4.34
N PHE A 36 -4.20 -2.78 3.20
CA PHE A 36 -5.27 -3.04 2.24
C PHE A 36 -5.15 -4.46 1.72
N ARG A 37 -6.30 -5.12 1.61
CA ARG A 37 -6.41 -6.43 1.00
C ARG A 37 -7.15 -6.27 -0.32
N LEU A 38 -6.56 -6.80 -1.39
CA LEU A 38 -7.11 -6.71 -2.73
C LEU A 38 -7.43 -8.11 -3.20
N THR A 39 -8.69 -8.32 -3.63
CA THR A 39 -9.12 -9.64 -4.06
C THR A 39 -9.86 -9.55 -5.40
N LYS A 40 -9.65 -10.56 -6.22
CA LYS A 40 -10.34 -10.71 -7.49
C LYS A 40 -10.36 -12.20 -7.82
N GLN A 41 -11.56 -12.80 -7.75
CA GLN A 41 -11.70 -14.24 -7.96
C GLN A 41 -10.74 -15.00 -7.04
N SER A 42 -9.79 -15.74 -7.61
CA SER A 42 -8.81 -16.49 -6.84
C SER A 42 -7.52 -15.70 -6.55
N ASP A 43 -7.41 -14.51 -7.13
CA ASP A 43 -6.22 -13.69 -6.91
C ASP A 43 -6.37 -12.82 -5.68
N SER A 44 -5.30 -12.70 -4.93
CA SER A 44 -5.29 -11.94 -3.70
C SER A 44 -3.93 -11.28 -3.53
N HIS A 45 -3.95 -10.03 -3.08
CA HIS A 45 -2.73 -9.27 -2.77
C HIS A 45 -2.94 -8.54 -1.46
N PHE A 46 -1.84 -8.25 -0.79
CA PHE A 46 -1.88 -7.54 0.47
C PHE A 46 -0.76 -6.51 0.49
N ILE A 47 -1.08 -5.29 0.94
CA ILE A 47 -0.10 -4.24 1.07
C ILE A 47 -0.20 -3.60 2.45
N ARG A 48 0.95 -3.32 3.01
CA ARG A 48 1.09 -2.59 4.27
C ARG A 48 2.01 -1.41 4.04
N VAL A 49 1.48 -0.19 4.20
CA VAL A 49 2.29 1.03 4.09
C VAL A 49 2.50 1.54 5.50
N MET A 50 3.74 1.46 5.97
CA MET A 50 4.07 1.86 7.33
C MET A 50 3.89 3.36 7.50
N TYR A 51 3.41 3.79 8.67
CA TYR A 51 3.26 5.22 8.95
C TYR A 51 4.60 5.93 8.79
N SER A 52 5.69 5.30 9.18
CA SER A 52 7.02 5.88 9.06
C SER A 52 7.39 6.16 7.60
N ALA A 53 6.86 5.38 6.67
CA ALA A 53 7.16 5.58 5.25
C ALA A 53 6.52 6.85 4.71
N THR A 54 5.44 7.30 5.33
CA THR A 54 4.68 8.47 4.86
C THR A 54 4.86 9.68 5.75
N GLN A 55 5.64 9.55 6.80
CA GLN A 55 5.86 10.62 7.76
C GLN A 55 6.52 11.82 7.06
N GLY A 56 5.91 12.98 7.20
CA GLY A 56 6.43 14.18 6.57
C GLY A 56 6.00 14.36 5.12
N ASN A 57 5.33 13.39 4.53
CA ASN A 57 4.85 13.49 3.16
C ASN A 57 3.44 14.07 3.12
N GLU A 58 3.14 14.76 2.02
CA GLU A 58 1.78 15.21 1.74
C GLU A 58 1.07 14.18 0.88
N ALA A 59 -0.27 14.23 0.90
CA ALA A 59 -1.08 13.28 0.16
C ALA A 59 -0.72 13.26 -1.33
N SER A 60 -0.42 14.42 -1.91
CA SER A 60 -0.07 14.52 -3.33
C SER A 60 1.23 13.82 -3.67
N GLU A 61 2.06 13.53 -2.68
CA GLU A 61 3.35 12.88 -2.89
C GLU A 61 3.27 11.35 -2.82
N ILE A 62 2.17 10.84 -2.29
CA ILE A 62 2.07 9.40 -2.01
C ILE A 62 2.00 8.57 -3.29
N GLY A 63 1.12 8.94 -4.22
CA GLY A 63 1.00 8.24 -5.49
C GLY A 63 2.32 8.14 -6.23
N PRO A 64 2.98 9.27 -6.49
CA PRO A 64 4.30 9.25 -7.13
C PRO A 64 5.34 8.43 -6.36
N GLN A 65 5.31 8.47 -5.04
CA GLN A 65 6.25 7.69 -4.22
C GLN A 65 6.03 6.19 -4.39
N LEU A 66 4.78 5.75 -4.34
CA LEU A 66 4.45 4.34 -4.53
C LEU A 66 4.82 3.88 -5.94
N GLU A 67 4.61 4.72 -6.93
CA GLU A 67 5.01 4.43 -8.31
C GLU A 67 6.52 4.32 -8.42
N GLN A 68 7.25 5.20 -7.78
CA GLN A 68 8.71 5.18 -7.79
C GLN A 68 9.25 3.88 -7.17
N TYR A 69 8.59 3.37 -6.16
CA TYR A 69 8.97 2.11 -5.52
C TYR A 69 8.47 0.90 -6.30
N ALA A 70 7.76 1.11 -7.40
CA ALA A 70 7.20 0.03 -8.21
C ALA A 70 6.31 -0.90 -7.39
N VAL A 71 5.49 -0.32 -6.52
CA VAL A 71 4.68 -1.09 -5.58
C VAL A 71 3.72 -2.03 -6.30
N ALA A 72 2.98 -1.52 -7.29
CA ALA A 72 2.00 -2.34 -7.99
C ALA A 72 2.67 -3.49 -8.74
N SER A 73 3.80 -3.22 -9.39
CA SER A 73 4.56 -4.23 -10.09
C SER A 73 5.06 -5.33 -9.15
N THR A 74 5.55 -4.90 -7.99
CA THR A 74 6.02 -5.83 -6.97
C THR A 74 4.88 -6.70 -6.44
N MET A 75 3.72 -6.10 -6.19
CA MET A 75 2.54 -6.85 -5.72
C MET A 75 2.13 -7.91 -6.73
N ARG A 76 2.10 -7.55 -8.02
CA ARG A 76 1.73 -8.50 -9.07
C ARG A 76 2.72 -9.65 -9.16
N GLY A 77 4.00 -9.35 -9.00
CA GLY A 77 5.04 -10.38 -9.07
C GLY A 77 5.05 -11.32 -7.89
N LEU A 78 4.64 -10.85 -6.72
CA LEU A 78 4.66 -11.66 -5.51
C LEU A 78 3.39 -12.47 -5.28
N GLY A 79 2.31 -12.12 -5.98
CA GLY A 79 1.04 -12.82 -5.78
C GLY A 79 0.50 -12.59 -4.38
N GLU A 80 0.32 -13.65 -3.63
CA GLU A 80 -0.28 -13.59 -2.29
C GLU A 80 0.66 -13.09 -1.19
N PHE A 81 1.95 -12.99 -1.48
CA PHE A 81 2.89 -12.54 -0.46
C PHE A 81 2.69 -11.06 -0.18
N PRO A 82 2.65 -10.67 1.10
CA PRO A 82 2.44 -9.27 1.44
C PRO A 82 3.62 -8.39 1.02
N VAL A 83 3.29 -7.18 0.64
CA VAL A 83 4.27 -6.14 0.32
C VAL A 83 4.23 -5.12 1.45
N VAL A 84 5.39 -4.73 1.94
CA VAL A 84 5.51 -3.75 3.00
C VAL A 84 6.31 -2.56 2.47
N VAL A 85 5.71 -1.38 2.55
CA VAL A 85 6.38 -0.13 2.17
C VAL A 85 6.90 0.53 3.43
N THR A 86 8.21 0.71 3.50
CA THR A 86 8.87 1.34 4.63
C THR A 86 9.56 2.62 4.18
N GLU A 87 10.16 3.35 5.11
CA GLU A 87 10.93 4.54 4.78
C GLU A 87 12.15 4.23 3.91
N GLN A 88 12.53 2.97 3.82
CA GLN A 88 13.64 2.53 2.99
C GLN A 88 13.18 2.02 1.63
N GLY A 89 11.89 2.04 1.37
CA GLY A 89 11.32 1.61 0.12
C GLY A 89 10.42 0.41 0.28
N CYS A 90 10.18 -0.28 -0.83
CA CYS A 90 9.28 -1.43 -0.86
C CYS A 90 10.06 -2.69 -0.52
N ILE A 91 9.64 -3.37 0.52
CA ILE A 91 10.18 -4.69 0.86
C ILE A 91 9.06 -5.69 0.83
N PHE A 92 9.41 -6.95 0.73
CA PHE A 92 8.40 -7.97 0.56
C PHE A 92 8.67 -9.16 1.44
N GLY A 93 7.58 -9.90 1.58
CA GLY A 93 7.67 -11.29 1.86
C GLY A 93 7.91 -11.72 3.26
N SER A 94 8.12 -10.88 4.17
CA SER A 94 8.32 -11.43 5.48
C SER A 94 7.00 -11.51 6.24
N PRO A 95 6.62 -12.68 6.64
CA PRO A 95 5.46 -12.81 7.52
C PRO A 95 5.70 -12.17 8.86
#